data_e83093ad742e6fcad8e71113e9b09a94
#
_entry.id   e83093ad742e6fcad8e71113e9b09a94
#
_cell.length_a   1.000
_cell.length_b   1.000
_cell.length_c   1.000
_cell.angle_alpha   90.00
_cell.angle_beta   90.00
_cell.angle_gamma   90.00
#
_symmetry.space_group_name_H-M   'P 1'
#
loop_
_entity.id
_entity.type
_entity.pdbx_description
1 polymer ?
#
loop_
_entity_poly.entity_id
_entity_poly.type
_entity_poly.pdbx_seq_one_letter_code
_entity_poly.pdbx_strand_id
1 'polypeptide(L)'
;MSARQDTDMEVRAHADHHASLRLWLRLLSCTTRIEDTIRQRLREQFDITLPRFDLMAQLEREPQGLSMSELSRRMMVTGGNVTSIVDQLEKEQLVQRQMQATDRRSFTVSLTEAGRKAFAAMALAHEGWVVELLGPLAENEQTQLHALLGTLKSGKSKHSKETK
;
A
#
# COMPACT_ATOMS: atom_id res chain seq x y z
N MET A 1 13.92 -26.46 -29.95
CA MET A 1 12.97 -25.84 -28.99
C MET A 1 13.79 -25.28 -27.86
N SER A 2 14.02 -23.98 -27.87
CA SER A 2 14.88 -23.31 -26.89
C SER A 2 14.04 -22.98 -25.66
N ALA A 3 14.31 -23.62 -24.53
CA ALA A 3 13.77 -23.23 -23.24
C ALA A 3 14.28 -21.82 -22.91
N ARG A 4 13.38 -20.85 -22.85
CA ARG A 4 13.67 -19.56 -22.24
C ARG A 4 14.03 -19.83 -20.77
N GLN A 5 15.30 -19.79 -20.47
CA GLN A 5 15.79 -19.64 -19.11
C GLN A 5 15.31 -18.26 -18.65
N ASP A 6 14.25 -18.25 -17.85
CA ASP A 6 13.95 -17.13 -16.96
C ASP A 6 15.16 -16.96 -16.06
N THR A 7 16.00 -16.01 -16.43
CA THR A 7 17.19 -15.67 -15.65
C THR A 7 16.69 -14.85 -14.47
N ASP A 8 16.25 -15.54 -13.44
CA ASP A 8 15.87 -14.98 -12.16
C ASP A 8 17.01 -14.07 -11.67
N MET A 9 16.71 -12.81 -11.38
CA MET A 9 17.71 -11.85 -10.90
C MET A 9 18.43 -12.34 -9.64
N GLU A 10 17.81 -13.25 -8.89
CA GLU A 10 18.41 -13.91 -7.73
C GLU A 10 19.65 -14.76 -8.09
N VAL A 11 19.70 -15.35 -9.29
CA VAL A 11 20.79 -16.24 -9.72
C VAL A 11 22.07 -15.46 -10.10
N ARG A 12 21.95 -14.17 -10.39
CA ARG A 12 23.09 -13.32 -10.79
C ARG A 12 23.93 -12.77 -9.64
N ALA A 13 23.50 -12.98 -8.41
CA ALA A 13 24.17 -12.47 -7.22
C ALA A 13 25.26 -13.43 -6.74
N HIS A 14 26.57 -13.10 -6.88
CA HIS A 14 27.70 -13.91 -6.43
C HIS A 14 27.97 -13.84 -4.91
N ALA A 15 28.67 -14.83 -4.37
CA ALA A 15 28.51 -15.51 -3.09
C ALA A 15 28.66 -14.77 -1.75
N ASP A 16 29.21 -13.59 -1.56
CA ASP A 16 29.62 -13.19 -0.20
C ASP A 16 28.89 -12.00 0.48
N HIS A 17 28.12 -11.21 -0.22
CA HIS A 17 27.20 -10.22 0.39
C HIS A 17 25.76 -10.38 -0.12
N HIS A 18 25.45 -11.50 -0.72
CA HIS A 18 24.28 -11.66 -1.59
C HIS A 18 23.05 -12.25 -0.93
N ALA A 19 23.15 -12.79 0.29
CA ALA A 19 21.97 -13.27 1.01
C ALA A 19 20.97 -12.12 1.27
N SER A 20 21.47 -10.97 1.72
CA SER A 20 20.65 -9.77 1.94
C SER A 20 20.09 -9.19 0.64
N LEU A 21 20.89 -9.20 -0.44
CA LEU A 21 20.44 -8.75 -1.76
C LEU A 21 19.36 -9.69 -2.33
N ARG A 22 19.57 -10.99 -2.23
CA ARG A 22 18.55 -11.98 -2.66
C ARG A 22 17.24 -11.83 -1.87
N LEU A 23 17.35 -11.63 -0.55
CA LEU A 23 16.18 -11.38 0.29
C LEU A 23 15.45 -10.11 -0.14
N TRP A 24 16.19 -9.02 -0.38
CA TRP A 24 15.62 -7.77 -0.89
C TRP A 24 14.89 -7.97 -2.22
N LEU A 25 15.53 -8.62 -3.19
CA LEU A 25 14.93 -8.86 -4.50
C LEU A 25 13.68 -9.74 -4.40
N ARG A 26 13.67 -10.72 -3.50
CA ARG A 26 12.50 -11.55 -3.24
C ARG A 26 11.35 -10.75 -2.61
N LEU A 27 11.63 -9.93 -1.62
CA LEU A 27 10.64 -9.02 -1.04
C LEU A 27 10.05 -8.10 -2.09
N LEU A 28 10.91 -7.48 -2.90
CA LEU A 28 10.49 -6.59 -3.98
C LEU A 28 9.60 -7.33 -5.00
N SER A 29 10.02 -8.49 -5.46
CA SER A 29 9.27 -9.31 -6.41
C SER A 29 7.90 -9.73 -5.85
N CYS A 30 7.85 -10.18 -4.60
CA CYS A 30 6.58 -10.56 -3.94
C CYS A 30 5.66 -9.34 -3.81
N THR A 31 6.18 -8.20 -3.34
CA THR A 31 5.39 -6.98 -3.18
C THR A 31 4.84 -6.50 -4.50
N THR A 32 5.67 -6.42 -5.55
CA THR A 32 5.24 -6.01 -6.89
C THR A 32 4.13 -6.93 -7.43
N ARG A 33 4.30 -8.25 -7.30
CA ARG A 33 3.29 -9.21 -7.75
C ARG A 33 1.95 -9.04 -7.02
N ILE A 34 1.99 -8.83 -5.71
CA ILE A 34 0.78 -8.59 -4.90
C ILE A 34 0.11 -7.29 -5.35
N GLU A 35 0.87 -6.20 -5.46
CA GLU A 35 0.35 -4.91 -5.92
C GLU A 35 -0.26 -4.98 -7.31
N ASP A 36 0.40 -5.64 -8.26
CA ASP A 36 -0.11 -5.76 -9.63
C ASP A 36 -1.44 -6.51 -9.67
N THR A 37 -1.56 -7.58 -8.88
CA THR A 37 -2.82 -8.33 -8.77
C THR A 37 -3.93 -7.47 -8.16
N ILE A 38 -3.64 -6.75 -7.08
CA ILE A 38 -4.61 -5.85 -6.42
C ILE A 38 -5.02 -4.73 -7.38
N ARG A 39 -4.05 -4.11 -8.07
CA ARG A 39 -4.27 -3.04 -9.05
C ARG A 39 -5.18 -3.50 -10.18
N GLN A 40 -4.94 -4.69 -10.71
CA GLN A 40 -5.77 -5.27 -11.75
C GLN A 40 -7.20 -5.52 -11.25
N ARG A 41 -7.37 -6.17 -10.10
CA ARG A 41 -8.69 -6.49 -9.53
C ARG A 41 -9.50 -5.24 -9.16
N LEU A 42 -8.86 -4.21 -8.62
CA LEU A 42 -9.52 -2.92 -8.35
C LEU A 42 -10.06 -2.31 -9.64
N ARG A 43 -9.29 -2.36 -10.71
CA ARG A 43 -9.69 -1.82 -12.01
C ARG A 43 -10.81 -2.63 -12.65
N GLU A 44 -10.74 -3.96 -12.59
CA GLU A 44 -11.73 -4.85 -13.19
C GLU A 44 -13.08 -4.86 -12.44
N GLN A 45 -13.06 -4.80 -11.11
CA GLN A 45 -14.26 -4.95 -10.30
C GLN A 45 -14.88 -3.62 -9.88
N PHE A 46 -14.10 -2.56 -9.76
CA PHE A 46 -14.56 -1.27 -9.22
C PHE A 46 -14.21 -0.07 -10.10
N ASP A 47 -13.55 -0.28 -11.23
CA ASP A 47 -13.09 0.79 -12.13
C ASP A 47 -12.29 1.89 -11.40
N ILE A 48 -11.50 1.50 -10.41
CA ILE A 48 -10.69 2.40 -9.59
C ILE A 48 -9.20 2.05 -9.68
N THR A 49 -8.33 3.06 -9.59
CA THR A 49 -6.89 2.84 -9.50
C THR A 49 -6.45 2.61 -8.06
N LEU A 50 -5.35 1.87 -7.87
CA LEU A 50 -4.78 1.64 -6.53
C LEU A 50 -4.48 2.94 -5.76
N PRO A 51 -3.87 4.00 -6.34
CA PRO A 51 -3.67 5.26 -5.63
C PRO A 51 -4.98 5.92 -5.15
N ARG A 52 -6.06 5.80 -5.91
CA ARG A 52 -7.38 6.32 -5.50
C ARG A 52 -7.95 5.54 -4.34
N PHE A 53 -7.86 4.20 -4.38
CA PHE A 53 -8.23 3.33 -3.28
C PHE A 53 -7.42 3.63 -2.02
N ASP A 54 -6.08 3.79 -2.14
CA ASP A 54 -5.21 4.12 -1.01
C ASP A 54 -5.57 5.47 -0.37
N LEU A 55 -5.89 6.48 -1.17
CA LEU A 55 -6.35 7.77 -0.65
C LEU A 55 -7.64 7.62 0.14
N MET A 56 -8.62 6.89 -0.38
CA MET A 56 -9.87 6.63 0.33
C MET A 56 -9.62 5.85 1.62
N ALA A 57 -8.67 4.91 1.64
CA ALA A 57 -8.27 4.18 2.85
C ALA A 57 -7.66 5.08 3.93
N GLN A 58 -6.92 6.12 3.55
CA GLN A 58 -6.43 7.11 4.51
C GLN A 58 -7.57 7.95 5.09
N LEU A 59 -8.53 8.35 4.26
CA LEU A 59 -9.67 9.15 4.68
C LEU A 59 -10.66 8.39 5.56
N GLU A 60 -10.83 7.09 5.33
CA GLU A 60 -11.71 6.25 6.15
C GLU A 60 -11.30 6.24 7.63
N ARG A 61 -10.00 6.30 7.90
CA ARG A 61 -9.44 6.31 9.26
C ARG A 61 -9.57 7.67 9.96
N GLU A 62 -9.95 8.70 9.23
CA GLU A 62 -9.99 10.09 9.70
C GLU A 62 -11.34 10.74 9.32
N PRO A 63 -12.40 10.48 10.07
CA PRO A 63 -13.73 10.99 9.76
C PRO A 63 -13.81 12.53 9.68
N GLN A 64 -12.91 13.22 10.38
CA GLN A 64 -12.78 14.69 10.33
C GLN A 64 -12.06 15.20 9.09
N GLY A 65 -11.54 14.28 8.28
CA GLY A 65 -10.77 14.61 7.08
C GLY A 65 -9.29 14.88 7.34
N LEU A 66 -8.53 14.95 6.26
CA LEU A 66 -7.11 15.22 6.24
C LEU A 66 -6.80 16.42 5.35
N SER A 67 -5.77 17.20 5.72
CA SER A 67 -5.24 18.23 4.84
C SER A 67 -4.51 17.62 3.65
N MET A 68 -4.37 18.39 2.56
CA MET A 68 -3.64 17.95 1.37
C MET A 68 -2.19 17.57 1.68
N SER A 69 -1.54 18.30 2.59
CA SER A 69 -0.16 18.01 3.01
C SER A 69 -0.07 16.70 3.81
N GLU A 70 -1.05 16.39 4.67
CA GLU A 70 -1.10 15.14 5.38
C GLU A 70 -1.37 13.94 4.46
N LEU A 71 -2.29 14.09 3.50
CA LEU A 71 -2.53 13.07 2.49
C LEU A 71 -1.26 12.77 1.70
N SER A 72 -0.55 13.81 1.22
CA SER A 72 0.73 13.64 0.50
C SER A 72 1.77 12.90 1.33
N ARG A 73 1.86 13.19 2.62
CA ARG A 73 2.81 12.54 3.53
C ARG A 73 2.45 11.07 3.79
N ARG A 74 1.17 10.76 3.96
CA ARG A 74 0.70 9.40 4.29
C ARG A 74 0.73 8.46 3.09
N MET A 75 0.48 8.97 1.90
CA MET A 75 0.34 8.15 0.68
C MET A 75 1.66 7.77 0.02
N MET A 76 2.81 8.22 0.50
CA MET A 76 4.12 7.96 -0.11
C MET A 76 4.19 8.29 -1.62
N VAL A 77 3.31 9.17 -2.11
CA VAL A 77 3.27 9.64 -3.50
C VAL A 77 3.62 11.12 -3.59
N THR A 78 4.06 11.57 -4.75
CA THR A 78 4.38 13.00 -4.96
C THR A 78 3.13 13.87 -4.83
N GLY A 79 3.25 15.05 -4.20
CA GLY A 79 2.14 15.94 -3.89
C GLY A 79 1.26 16.32 -5.09
N GLY A 80 1.84 16.49 -6.29
CA GLY A 80 1.08 16.78 -7.51
C GLY A 80 0.12 15.66 -7.92
N ASN A 81 0.44 14.42 -7.59
CA ASN A 81 -0.44 13.28 -7.86
C ASN A 81 -1.64 13.26 -6.90
N VAL A 82 -1.45 13.61 -5.63
CA VAL A 82 -2.55 13.66 -4.63
C VAL A 82 -3.62 14.65 -5.03
N THR A 83 -3.26 15.85 -5.51
CA THR A 83 -4.23 16.83 -5.99
C THR A 83 -5.10 16.28 -7.11
N SER A 84 -4.49 15.67 -8.12
CA SER A 84 -5.21 15.06 -9.24
C SER A 84 -6.14 13.93 -8.79
N ILE A 85 -5.71 13.10 -7.83
CA ILE A 85 -6.52 12.01 -7.28
C ILE A 85 -7.74 12.58 -6.54
N VAL A 86 -7.55 13.60 -5.70
CA VAL A 86 -8.63 14.25 -4.97
C VAL A 86 -9.62 14.91 -5.93
N ASP A 87 -9.14 15.61 -6.98
CA ASP A 87 -10.01 16.25 -7.98
C ASP A 87 -10.90 15.22 -8.70
N GLN A 88 -10.36 14.06 -9.05
CA GLN A 88 -11.11 12.99 -9.68
C GLN A 88 -12.18 12.39 -8.73
N LEU A 89 -11.80 12.09 -7.49
CA LEU A 89 -12.72 11.54 -6.50
C LEU A 89 -13.81 12.54 -6.11
N GLU A 90 -13.50 13.83 -6.06
CA GLU A 90 -14.49 14.89 -5.80
C GLU A 90 -15.48 15.03 -6.95
N LYS A 91 -15.00 14.98 -8.20
CA LYS A 91 -15.85 14.97 -9.38
C LYS A 91 -16.82 13.78 -9.40
N GLU A 92 -16.40 12.64 -8.87
CA GLU A 92 -17.23 11.43 -8.72
C GLU A 92 -18.07 11.46 -7.43
N GLN A 93 -18.01 12.54 -6.64
CA GLN A 93 -18.73 12.71 -5.38
C GLN A 93 -18.38 11.67 -4.30
N LEU A 94 -17.20 11.07 -4.36
CA LEU A 94 -16.71 10.12 -3.37
C LEU A 94 -15.98 10.80 -2.22
N VAL A 95 -15.39 11.97 -2.47
CA VAL A 95 -14.79 12.84 -1.45
C VAL A 95 -15.33 14.26 -1.57
N GLN A 96 -15.15 15.03 -0.52
CA GLN A 96 -15.50 16.45 -0.47
C GLN A 96 -14.39 17.24 0.18
N ARG A 97 -14.17 18.47 -0.30
CA ARG A 97 -13.31 19.47 0.34
C ARG A 97 -14.14 20.35 1.26
N GLN A 98 -13.66 20.56 2.47
CA GLN A 98 -14.25 21.47 3.42
C GLN A 98 -13.24 22.52 3.83
N MET A 99 -13.61 23.80 3.76
CA MET A 99 -12.78 24.90 4.27
C MET A 99 -12.69 24.79 5.79
N GLN A 100 -11.48 24.96 6.33
CA GLN A 100 -11.32 25.04 7.78
C GLN A 100 -11.81 26.39 8.29
N ALA A 101 -12.60 26.36 9.36
CA ALA A 101 -13.16 27.59 9.96
C ALA A 101 -12.07 28.55 10.49
N THR A 102 -10.89 28.03 10.83
CA THR A 102 -9.75 28.77 11.39
C THR A 102 -8.80 29.32 10.33
N ASP A 103 -8.78 28.76 9.12
CA ASP A 103 -7.93 29.22 8.03
C ASP A 103 -8.63 28.99 6.68
N ARG A 104 -9.13 30.12 6.10
CA ARG A 104 -9.81 30.11 4.80
C ARG A 104 -8.95 29.69 3.61
N ARG A 105 -7.65 29.46 3.81
CA ARG A 105 -6.70 29.00 2.78
C ARG A 105 -6.42 27.51 2.88
N SER A 106 -6.88 26.83 3.94
CA SER A 106 -6.65 25.42 4.13
C SER A 106 -7.95 24.63 4.00
N PHE A 107 -7.87 23.51 3.25
CA PHE A 107 -8.96 22.59 3.06
C PHE A 107 -8.65 21.27 3.75
N THR A 108 -9.65 20.63 4.31
CA THR A 108 -9.63 19.20 4.64
C THR A 108 -10.43 18.43 3.61
N VAL A 109 -9.97 17.24 3.30
CA VAL A 109 -10.63 16.28 2.43
C VAL A 109 -11.20 15.17 3.28
N SER A 110 -12.45 14.82 3.08
CA SER A 110 -13.13 13.70 3.77
C SER A 110 -13.94 12.87 2.79
N LEU A 111 -14.24 11.62 3.15
CA LEU A 111 -15.17 10.80 2.39
C LEU A 111 -16.59 11.37 2.53
N THR A 112 -17.33 11.36 1.43
CA THR A 112 -18.80 11.52 1.47
C THR A 112 -19.46 10.25 1.98
N GLU A 113 -20.77 10.27 2.19
CA GLU A 113 -21.51 9.04 2.52
C GLU A 113 -21.43 8.01 1.38
N ALA A 114 -21.53 8.47 0.13
CA ALA A 114 -21.33 7.62 -1.05
C ALA A 114 -19.91 7.05 -1.11
N GLY A 115 -18.91 7.89 -0.81
CA GLY A 115 -17.52 7.46 -0.71
C GLY A 115 -17.27 6.41 0.35
N ARG A 116 -17.86 6.54 1.53
CA ARG A 116 -17.77 5.52 2.59
C ARG A 116 -18.38 4.19 2.17
N LYS A 117 -19.56 4.21 1.55
CA LYS A 117 -20.22 2.99 1.03
C LYS A 117 -19.39 2.31 -0.05
N ALA A 118 -18.89 3.08 -1.01
CA ALA A 118 -18.05 2.57 -2.07
C ALA A 118 -16.74 1.98 -1.52
N PHE A 119 -16.09 2.68 -0.59
CA PHE A 119 -14.86 2.20 0.04
C PHE A 119 -15.10 0.91 0.85
N ALA A 120 -16.18 0.81 1.61
CA ALA A 120 -16.48 -0.39 2.40
C ALA A 120 -16.60 -1.65 1.50
N ALA A 121 -17.24 -1.53 0.34
CA ALA A 121 -17.34 -2.64 -0.62
C ALA A 121 -15.96 -3.02 -1.19
N MET A 122 -15.15 -2.03 -1.56
CA MET A 122 -13.79 -2.25 -2.05
C MET A 122 -12.86 -2.84 -0.98
N ALA A 123 -12.95 -2.36 0.26
CA ALA A 123 -12.13 -2.83 1.37
C ALA A 123 -12.42 -4.30 1.69
N LEU A 124 -13.69 -4.71 1.68
CA LEU A 124 -14.09 -6.10 1.89
C LEU A 124 -13.53 -7.02 0.80
N ALA A 125 -13.63 -6.62 -0.47
CA ALA A 125 -13.07 -7.37 -1.58
C ALA A 125 -11.53 -7.44 -1.49
N HIS A 126 -10.89 -6.32 -1.19
CA HIS A 126 -9.43 -6.22 -1.02
C HIS A 126 -8.92 -7.15 0.09
N GLU A 127 -9.60 -7.19 1.24
CA GLU A 127 -9.26 -8.12 2.32
C GLU A 127 -9.28 -9.57 1.84
N GLY A 128 -10.33 -9.97 1.12
CA GLY A 128 -10.44 -11.31 0.54
C GLY A 128 -9.29 -11.63 -0.43
N TRP A 129 -8.89 -10.67 -1.27
CA TRP A 129 -7.77 -10.85 -2.19
C TRP A 129 -6.43 -11.00 -1.45
N VAL A 130 -6.21 -10.23 -0.39
CA VAL A 130 -4.99 -10.34 0.41
C VAL A 130 -4.93 -11.70 1.11
N VAL A 131 -6.03 -12.19 1.65
CA VAL A 131 -6.12 -13.54 2.23
C VAL A 131 -5.77 -14.61 1.19
N GLU A 132 -6.32 -14.52 -0.02
CA GLU A 132 -6.01 -15.43 -1.12
C GLU A 132 -4.53 -15.39 -1.53
N LEU A 133 -3.96 -14.17 -1.68
CA LEU A 133 -2.57 -13.98 -2.10
C LEU A 133 -1.55 -14.48 -1.07
N LEU A 134 -1.89 -14.41 0.21
CA LEU A 134 -1.07 -14.93 1.30
C LEU A 134 -1.37 -16.40 1.64
N GLY A 135 -2.41 -16.97 1.05
CA GLY A 135 -2.85 -18.34 1.27
C GLY A 135 -1.82 -19.46 1.03
N PRO A 136 -0.78 -19.28 0.17
CA PRO A 136 0.32 -20.26 0.08
C PRO A 136 1.13 -20.44 1.36
N LEU A 137 1.06 -19.49 2.30
CA LEU A 137 1.70 -19.58 3.62
C LEU A 137 0.72 -20.13 4.65
N ALA A 138 1.15 -21.11 5.45
CA ALA A 138 0.40 -21.54 6.62
C ALA A 138 0.30 -20.43 7.67
N GLU A 139 -0.67 -20.48 8.58
CA GLU A 139 -0.94 -19.45 9.58
C GLU A 139 0.28 -19.13 10.45
N ASN A 140 1.01 -20.16 10.88
CA ASN A 140 2.25 -20.00 11.65
C ASN A 140 3.35 -19.30 10.82
N GLU A 141 3.44 -19.56 9.52
CA GLU A 141 4.40 -18.95 8.60
C GLU A 141 4.06 -17.47 8.37
N GLN A 142 2.77 -17.14 8.20
CA GLN A 142 2.31 -15.75 8.11
C GLN A 142 2.66 -14.98 9.38
N THR A 143 2.44 -15.58 10.56
CA THR A 143 2.80 -14.99 11.86
C THR A 143 4.29 -14.74 11.98
N GLN A 144 5.12 -15.70 11.57
CA GLN A 144 6.58 -15.54 11.58
C GLN A 144 7.05 -14.45 10.62
N LEU A 145 6.51 -14.45 9.40
CA LEU A 145 6.84 -13.43 8.39
C LEU A 145 6.46 -12.02 8.90
N HIS A 146 5.27 -11.87 9.47
CA HIS A 146 4.82 -10.62 10.05
C HIS A 146 5.77 -10.11 11.15
N ALA A 147 6.21 -11.00 12.05
CA ALA A 147 7.16 -10.65 13.11
C ALA A 147 8.53 -10.24 12.56
N LEU A 148 9.05 -10.95 11.55
CA LEU A 148 10.32 -10.64 10.91
C LEU A 148 10.28 -9.30 10.16
N LEU A 149 9.21 -9.04 9.41
CA LEU A 149 8.99 -7.75 8.75
C LEU A 149 8.82 -6.61 9.75
N GLY A 150 8.18 -6.87 10.91
CA GLY A 150 8.08 -5.92 12.00
C GLY A 150 9.45 -5.54 12.57
N THR A 151 10.35 -6.50 12.73
CA THR A 151 11.75 -6.27 13.15
C THR A 151 12.50 -5.43 12.13
N LEU A 152 12.35 -5.75 10.85
CA LEU A 152 12.97 -4.99 9.75
C LEU A 152 12.47 -3.55 9.72
N LYS A 153 11.15 -3.33 9.83
CA LYS A 153 10.51 -2.01 9.84
C LYS A 153 10.96 -1.15 11.02
N SER A 154 11.18 -1.74 12.19
CA SER A 154 11.61 -1.00 13.38
C SER A 154 13.08 -0.56 13.34
N GLY A 155 13.89 -1.08 12.44
CA GLY A 155 15.32 -0.81 12.33
C GLY A 155 16.14 -1.25 13.57
N LYS A 156 15.53 -1.98 14.52
CA LYS A 156 16.22 -2.45 15.72
C LYS A 156 17.03 -3.70 15.39
N SER A 157 18.35 -3.56 15.29
CA SER A 157 19.27 -4.68 15.15
C SER A 157 19.23 -5.57 16.42
N LYS A 158 19.14 -6.90 16.23
CA LYS A 158 19.28 -7.86 17.34
C LYS A 158 20.72 -7.96 17.87
N HIS A 159 21.70 -7.28 17.29
CA HIS A 159 23.12 -7.43 17.58
C HIS A 159 23.66 -6.50 18.68
N SER A 160 22.79 -5.83 19.47
CA SER A 160 23.25 -4.94 20.54
C SER A 160 23.21 -5.56 21.95
N LYS A 161 23.23 -6.89 22.09
CA LYS A 161 23.25 -7.56 23.41
C LYS A 161 24.18 -8.75 23.47
N GLU A 162 25.41 -8.61 23.05
CA GLU A 162 26.49 -9.51 23.47
C GLU A 162 27.82 -8.75 23.44
N THR A 163 28.01 -7.86 24.41
CA THR A 163 29.36 -7.48 24.87
C THR A 163 29.22 -6.90 26.29
N LYS A 164 29.22 -7.80 27.26
CA LYS A 164 29.70 -7.52 28.61
C LYS A 164 30.15 -8.81 29.26
#